data_6f0bf3f0e0c5e04df9e79baadaf5380d
#
_entry.id   6f0bf3f0e0c5e04df9e79baadaf5380d
#
_cell.length_a   1.000
_cell.length_b   1.000
_cell.length_c   1.000
_cell.angle_alpha   90.00
_cell.angle_beta   90.00
_cell.angle_gamma   90.00
#
_symmetry.space_group_name_H-M   'P 1'
#
loop_
_entity.id
_entity.type
_entity.pdbx_description
1 polymer ?
#
loop_
_entity_poly.entity_id
_entity_poly.type
_entity_poly.pdbx_seq_one_letter_code
_entity_poly.pdbx_strand_id
1 'polypeptide(L)'
;GWKKKRNIVVLVPAALIGNFRDELRSQCANDEYITSKDRKKLNKLNPCDKEYSEIIKKSDKKIDKYYQIYSYHKFVNICKKKSFSLKNSLLIVDEIQNMISQTGTFYKILLKTINNAPKDLRVVLLSATPMFDKPIEIALTLNLLRPKELIPIGNDFNETFLTKKKRNNYISYSVKNMNYFKKLIKGTISYFRGAPAQTFPEEIFKIVKCKMEEFQYKSYLGALSNEKHYIRGSFKSADILSLPNNFFIGPRMVSNIAFPNKCTNQKGYNSFKSEALLLKNLKNYSIKFYKIFKKLKKSEGTVFIYSNF
;
A
#
# COMPACT_ATOMS: atom_id res chain seq x y z
N GLY A 1 21.03 -20.59 -14.79
CA GLY A 1 21.72 -20.09 -13.62
C GLY A 1 22.58 -18.87 -13.94
N TRP A 2 22.80 -18.00 -12.97
CA TRP A 2 23.63 -16.81 -13.17
C TRP A 2 25.10 -17.14 -13.01
N LYS A 3 25.92 -16.77 -13.97
CA LYS A 3 27.36 -17.05 -13.98
C LYS A 3 28.14 -16.31 -12.87
N LYS A 4 27.57 -15.26 -12.24
CA LYS A 4 28.21 -14.48 -11.18
C LYS A 4 27.25 -14.28 -10.00
N LYS A 5 27.77 -14.36 -8.77
CA LYS A 5 27.05 -14.02 -7.55
C LYS A 5 26.60 -12.53 -7.61
N ARG A 6 25.33 -12.26 -7.32
CA ARG A 6 24.76 -10.90 -7.30
C ARG A 6 24.42 -10.47 -5.88
N ASN A 7 24.50 -9.17 -5.65
CA ASN A 7 23.93 -8.58 -4.44
C ASN A 7 22.40 -8.56 -4.55
N ILE A 8 21.71 -9.07 -3.55
CA ILE A 8 20.24 -9.06 -3.54
C ILE A 8 19.79 -7.92 -2.65
N VAL A 9 19.18 -6.91 -3.24
CA VAL A 9 18.59 -5.76 -2.54
C VAL A 9 17.08 -5.91 -2.55
N VAL A 10 16.48 -5.89 -1.38
CA VAL A 10 15.03 -6.06 -1.20
C VAL A 10 14.44 -4.83 -0.56
N LEU A 11 13.43 -4.26 -1.18
CA LEU A 11 12.66 -3.13 -0.65
C LEU A 11 11.26 -3.63 -0.30
N VAL A 12 10.86 -3.45 0.96
CA VAL A 12 9.55 -3.88 1.47
C VAL A 12 8.95 -2.79 2.36
N PRO A 13 7.63 -2.77 2.56
CA PRO A 13 7.02 -1.97 3.62
C PRO A 13 7.65 -2.29 4.98
N ALA A 14 7.85 -1.29 5.84
CA ALA A 14 8.53 -1.49 7.12
C ALA A 14 7.89 -2.59 7.98
N ALA A 15 6.56 -2.70 7.97
CA ALA A 15 5.81 -3.74 8.70
C ALA A 15 6.02 -5.15 8.14
N LEU A 16 6.48 -5.29 6.89
CA LEU A 16 6.63 -6.59 6.22
C LEU A 16 8.07 -7.12 6.22
N ILE A 17 9.04 -6.38 6.80
CA ILE A 17 10.43 -6.84 6.89
C ILE A 17 10.51 -8.18 7.64
N GLY A 18 9.79 -8.30 8.77
CA GLY A 18 9.70 -9.54 9.54
C GLY A 18 9.15 -10.69 8.70
N ASN A 19 8.00 -10.47 8.08
CA ASN A 19 7.33 -11.46 7.22
C ASN A 19 8.24 -11.95 6.09
N PHE A 20 8.95 -11.03 5.40
CA PHE A 20 9.90 -11.42 4.36
C PHE A 20 11.02 -12.32 4.87
N ARG A 21 11.57 -12.03 6.08
CA ARG A 21 12.57 -12.88 6.73
C ARG A 21 11.98 -14.23 7.15
N ASP A 22 10.73 -14.26 7.61
CA ASP A 22 10.04 -15.48 8.02
C ASP A 22 9.77 -16.39 6.83
N GLU A 23 9.44 -15.84 5.65
CA GLU A 23 9.37 -16.62 4.42
C GLU A 23 10.71 -17.25 4.03
N LEU A 24 11.83 -16.56 4.21
CA LEU A 24 13.16 -17.13 4.00
C LEU A 24 13.51 -18.23 5.03
N ARG A 25 12.88 -18.24 6.20
CA ARG A 25 12.99 -19.31 7.21
C ARG A 25 12.02 -20.46 6.97
N SER A 26 11.10 -20.32 6.04
CA SER A 26 10.11 -21.35 5.71
C SER A 26 10.75 -22.58 5.06
N GLN A 27 9.99 -23.64 4.88
CA GLN A 27 10.43 -24.86 4.21
C GLN A 27 10.81 -24.62 2.73
N CYS A 28 10.23 -23.58 2.11
CA CYS A 28 10.51 -23.23 0.71
C CYS A 28 11.98 -22.85 0.44
N ALA A 29 12.75 -22.49 1.48
CA ALA A 29 14.17 -22.14 1.35
C ALA A 29 15.11 -23.33 1.64
N ASN A 30 14.62 -24.57 1.65
CA ASN A 30 15.42 -25.80 1.80
C ASN A 30 16.43 -25.75 2.96
N ASP A 31 16.02 -25.23 4.12
CA ASP A 31 16.83 -25.12 5.34
C ASP A 31 18.11 -24.27 5.23
N GLU A 32 18.26 -23.46 4.19
CA GLU A 32 19.48 -22.66 3.96
C GLU A 32 19.73 -21.64 5.08
N TYR A 33 18.66 -20.99 5.56
CA TYR A 33 18.78 -19.92 6.56
C TYR A 33 18.48 -20.35 7.98
N ILE A 34 17.78 -21.48 8.15
CA ILE A 34 17.45 -22.08 9.45
C ILE A 34 17.39 -23.60 9.30
N THR A 35 17.87 -24.35 10.30
CA THR A 35 17.78 -25.82 10.27
C THR A 35 16.35 -26.27 10.55
N SER A 36 15.95 -27.44 10.03
CA SER A 36 14.65 -28.07 10.36
C SER A 36 14.47 -28.26 11.88
N LYS A 37 15.55 -28.55 12.60
CA LYS A 37 15.55 -28.69 14.07
C LYS A 37 15.21 -27.37 14.76
N ASP A 38 15.87 -26.27 14.35
CA ASP A 38 15.65 -24.95 14.94
C ASP A 38 14.25 -24.42 14.57
N ARG A 39 13.76 -24.68 13.34
CA ARG A 39 12.39 -24.33 12.92
C ARG A 39 11.33 -25.03 13.79
N LYS A 40 11.51 -26.34 14.06
CA LYS A 40 10.60 -27.08 14.95
C LYS A 40 10.64 -26.56 16.39
N LYS A 41 11.81 -26.08 16.85
CA LYS A 41 11.94 -25.44 18.17
C LYS A 41 11.19 -24.11 18.24
N LEU A 42 11.33 -23.23 17.24
CA LEU A 42 10.63 -21.94 17.19
C LEU A 42 9.12 -22.09 17.31
N ASN A 43 8.53 -23.14 16.73
CA ASN A 43 7.09 -23.41 16.84
C ASN A 43 6.61 -23.78 18.28
N LYS A 44 7.54 -24.12 19.17
CA LYS A 44 7.24 -24.51 20.54
C LYS A 44 7.65 -23.46 21.57
N LEU A 45 8.51 -22.52 21.21
CA LEU A 45 9.04 -21.48 22.09
C LEU A 45 8.14 -20.24 22.05
N ASN A 46 8.11 -19.51 23.17
CA ASN A 46 7.47 -18.19 23.19
C ASN A 46 8.42 -17.16 22.55
N PRO A 47 7.91 -16.21 21.75
CA PRO A 47 8.72 -15.12 21.18
C PRO A 47 9.51 -14.30 22.21
N CYS A 48 9.10 -14.29 23.49
CA CYS A 48 9.81 -13.63 24.59
C CYS A 48 10.99 -14.44 25.14
N ASP A 49 11.13 -15.72 24.76
CA ASP A 49 12.19 -16.59 25.26
C ASP A 49 13.56 -16.20 24.71
N LYS A 50 14.59 -16.30 25.54
CA LYS A 50 15.97 -16.01 25.14
C LYS A 50 16.42 -16.93 24.00
N GLU A 51 16.10 -18.22 24.09
CA GLU A 51 16.44 -19.21 23.06
C GLU A 51 15.78 -18.87 21.72
N TYR A 52 14.51 -18.42 21.73
CA TYR A 52 13.82 -17.95 20.52
C TYR A 52 14.62 -16.83 19.84
N SER A 53 14.99 -15.81 20.61
CA SER A 53 15.73 -14.64 20.13
C SER A 53 17.13 -15.01 19.60
N GLU A 54 17.82 -15.99 20.20
CA GLU A 54 19.12 -16.49 19.74
C GLU A 54 19.03 -17.23 18.41
N ILE A 55 18.03 -18.09 18.22
CA ILE A 55 17.77 -18.78 16.95
C ILE A 55 17.50 -17.77 15.83
N ILE A 56 16.62 -16.80 16.08
CA ILE A 56 16.30 -15.73 15.11
C ILE A 56 17.55 -14.93 14.73
N LYS A 57 18.34 -14.48 15.72
CA LYS A 57 19.59 -13.74 15.45
C LYS A 57 20.59 -14.54 14.62
N LYS A 58 20.72 -15.85 14.88
CA LYS A 58 21.58 -16.73 14.09
C LYS A 58 21.11 -16.87 12.66
N SER A 59 19.80 -17.02 12.46
CA SER A 59 19.18 -17.05 11.14
C SER A 59 19.34 -15.72 10.39
N ASP A 60 19.09 -14.58 11.07
CA ASP A 60 19.25 -13.25 10.49
C ASP A 60 20.68 -13.02 9.98
N LYS A 61 21.68 -13.42 10.75
CA LYS A 61 23.09 -13.34 10.29
C LYS A 61 23.34 -14.14 9.02
N LYS A 62 22.66 -15.27 8.82
CA LYS A 62 22.77 -16.03 7.56
C LYS A 62 22.07 -15.33 6.40
N ILE A 63 20.85 -14.79 6.63
CA ILE A 63 20.09 -14.04 5.63
C ILE A 63 20.88 -12.82 5.19
N ASP A 64 21.43 -12.04 6.13
CA ASP A 64 22.15 -10.79 5.86
C ASP A 64 23.46 -10.98 5.06
N LYS A 65 23.96 -12.21 4.93
CA LYS A 65 25.09 -12.51 4.01
C LYS A 65 24.69 -12.43 2.54
N TYR A 66 23.41 -12.57 2.22
CA TYR A 66 22.91 -12.65 0.84
C TYR A 66 21.97 -11.50 0.52
N TYR A 67 21.18 -11.03 1.48
CA TYR A 67 20.12 -10.06 1.28
C TYR A 67 20.39 -8.76 2.03
N GLN A 68 20.23 -7.66 1.35
CA GLN A 68 20.18 -6.32 1.91
C GLN A 68 18.72 -5.88 1.95
N ILE A 69 18.04 -6.06 3.08
CA ILE A 69 16.60 -5.79 3.22
C ILE A 69 16.39 -4.41 3.83
N TYR A 70 15.66 -3.55 3.12
CA TYR A 70 15.39 -2.17 3.52
C TYR A 70 13.89 -1.86 3.48
N SER A 71 13.44 -1.04 4.45
CA SER A 71 12.18 -0.34 4.27
C SER A 71 12.32 0.77 3.23
N TYR A 72 11.24 1.19 2.60
CA TYR A 72 11.24 2.27 1.61
C TYR A 72 11.87 3.56 2.16
N HIS A 73 11.51 3.95 3.39
CA HIS A 73 12.08 5.13 4.05
C HIS A 73 13.59 5.01 4.27
N LYS A 74 14.07 3.83 4.75
CA LYS A 74 15.49 3.58 4.96
C LYS A 74 16.26 3.66 3.64
N PHE A 75 15.74 3.04 2.58
CA PHE A 75 16.34 3.08 1.25
C PHE A 75 16.45 4.51 0.73
N VAL A 76 15.36 5.27 0.77
CA VAL A 76 15.33 6.68 0.33
C VAL A 76 16.32 7.54 1.10
N ASN A 77 16.43 7.35 2.43
CA ASN A 77 17.37 8.06 3.25
C ASN A 77 18.84 7.72 2.91
N ILE A 78 19.15 6.48 2.62
CA ILE A 78 20.47 6.05 2.16
C ILE A 78 20.79 6.71 0.81
N CYS A 79 19.87 6.66 -0.15
CA CYS A 79 20.06 7.26 -1.48
C CYS A 79 20.21 8.79 -1.44
N LYS A 80 19.61 9.48 -0.45
CA LYS A 80 19.77 10.92 -0.25
C LYS A 80 21.12 11.28 0.33
N LYS A 81 21.66 10.45 1.24
CA LYS A 81 22.89 10.74 1.98
C LYS A 81 24.15 10.31 1.24
N LYS A 82 24.07 9.24 0.46
CA LYS A 82 25.22 8.64 -0.25
C LYS A 82 24.76 8.13 -1.61
N SER A 83 25.67 8.04 -2.58
CA SER A 83 25.42 7.33 -3.83
C SER A 83 25.22 5.84 -3.54
N PHE A 84 23.99 5.36 -3.68
CA PHE A 84 23.68 3.93 -3.53
C PHE A 84 23.92 3.23 -4.87
N SER A 85 24.83 2.27 -4.91
CA SER A 85 25.17 1.55 -6.14
C SER A 85 24.42 0.24 -6.24
N LEU A 86 23.74 0.03 -7.36
CA LEU A 86 23.09 -1.23 -7.74
C LEU A 86 23.93 -2.03 -8.77
N LYS A 87 25.26 -1.85 -8.76
CA LYS A 87 26.17 -2.64 -9.61
C LYS A 87 26.10 -4.12 -9.24
N ASN A 88 26.00 -4.99 -10.24
CA ASN A 88 25.90 -6.43 -10.07
C ASN A 88 24.81 -6.86 -9.07
N SER A 89 23.64 -6.24 -9.17
CA SER A 89 22.56 -6.42 -8.19
C SER A 89 21.30 -7.01 -8.83
N LEU A 90 20.53 -7.70 -7.99
CA LEU A 90 19.12 -7.98 -8.17
C LEU A 90 18.36 -7.08 -7.20
N LEU A 91 17.55 -6.18 -7.73
CA LEU A 91 16.64 -5.36 -6.95
C LEU A 91 15.25 -5.99 -6.96
N ILE A 92 14.75 -6.34 -5.79
CA ILE A 92 13.38 -6.83 -5.58
C ILE A 92 12.62 -5.74 -4.84
N VAL A 93 11.48 -5.31 -5.37
CA VAL A 93 10.60 -4.34 -4.71
C VAL A 93 9.24 -4.99 -4.49
N ASP A 94 8.92 -5.27 -3.25
CA ASP A 94 7.64 -5.85 -2.86
C ASP A 94 6.62 -4.74 -2.59
N GLU A 95 5.33 -5.01 -2.89
CA GLU A 95 4.23 -4.04 -2.78
C GLU A 95 4.56 -2.72 -3.48
N ILE A 96 5.07 -2.81 -4.71
CA ILE A 96 5.58 -1.66 -5.48
C ILE A 96 4.57 -0.52 -5.60
N GLN A 97 3.25 -0.80 -5.63
CA GLN A 97 2.21 0.22 -5.71
C GLN A 97 2.30 1.26 -4.59
N ASN A 98 2.87 0.91 -3.42
CA ASN A 98 3.08 1.85 -2.33
C ASN A 98 4.17 2.91 -2.61
N MET A 99 5.02 2.68 -3.61
CA MET A 99 6.06 3.62 -4.03
C MET A 99 5.67 4.41 -5.28
N ILE A 100 4.61 4.00 -5.98
CA ILE A 100 4.21 4.59 -7.26
C ILE A 100 3.37 5.84 -7.03
N SER A 101 3.96 6.98 -7.35
CA SER A 101 3.27 8.27 -7.41
C SER A 101 4.08 9.19 -8.30
N GLN A 102 3.47 9.77 -9.34
CA GLN A 102 4.16 10.64 -10.29
C GLN A 102 4.88 11.81 -9.63
N THR A 103 4.32 12.35 -8.56
CA THR A 103 4.89 13.48 -7.79
C THR A 103 5.64 13.03 -6.55
N GLY A 104 5.54 11.75 -6.16
CA GLY A 104 6.05 11.20 -4.90
C GLY A 104 7.58 11.13 -4.85
N THR A 105 8.14 11.46 -3.68
CA THR A 105 9.58 11.42 -3.44
C THR A 105 10.15 10.01 -3.59
N PHE A 106 9.42 8.97 -3.16
CA PHE A 106 9.87 7.58 -3.24
C PHE A 106 10.07 7.14 -4.69
N TYR A 107 9.08 7.40 -5.55
CA TYR A 107 9.16 7.06 -6.96
C TYR A 107 10.33 7.75 -7.66
N LYS A 108 10.48 9.06 -7.47
CA LYS A 108 11.55 9.85 -8.11
C LYS A 108 12.95 9.33 -7.74
N ILE A 109 13.17 9.00 -6.46
CA ILE A 109 14.45 8.48 -5.99
C ILE A 109 14.70 7.07 -6.51
N LEU A 110 13.69 6.19 -6.47
CA LEU A 110 13.79 4.84 -7.00
C LEU A 110 14.10 4.85 -8.51
N LEU A 111 13.35 5.63 -9.29
CA LEU A 111 13.56 5.79 -10.73
C LEU A 111 14.97 6.31 -11.04
N LYS A 112 15.42 7.37 -10.35
CA LYS A 112 16.78 7.92 -10.49
C LYS A 112 17.84 6.85 -10.18
N THR A 113 17.67 6.10 -9.10
CA THR A 113 18.62 5.05 -8.68
C THR A 113 18.70 3.92 -9.69
N ILE A 114 17.55 3.48 -10.22
CA ILE A 114 17.48 2.45 -11.26
C ILE A 114 18.10 2.95 -12.57
N ASN A 115 17.80 4.17 -13.00
CA ASN A 115 18.32 4.71 -14.27
C ASN A 115 19.83 4.95 -14.24
N ASN A 116 20.38 5.31 -13.09
CA ASN A 116 21.82 5.49 -12.89
C ASN A 116 22.58 4.15 -12.71
N ALA A 117 21.86 3.05 -12.53
CA ALA A 117 22.49 1.76 -12.33
C ALA A 117 23.05 1.19 -13.63
N PRO A 118 24.15 0.39 -13.55
CA PRO A 118 24.73 -0.29 -14.72
C PRO A 118 23.72 -1.24 -15.40
N LYS A 119 24.04 -1.64 -16.65
CA LYS A 119 23.20 -2.54 -17.45
C LYS A 119 23.05 -3.95 -16.85
N ASP A 120 23.90 -4.31 -15.91
CA ASP A 120 23.89 -5.60 -15.22
C ASP A 120 22.83 -5.68 -14.11
N LEU A 121 22.21 -4.58 -13.70
CA LEU A 121 21.06 -4.58 -12.78
C LEU A 121 19.91 -5.44 -13.35
N ARG A 122 19.32 -6.23 -12.47
CA ARG A 122 18.03 -6.89 -12.71
C ARG A 122 17.02 -6.37 -11.72
N VAL A 123 15.80 -6.11 -12.20
CA VAL A 123 14.70 -5.56 -11.38
C VAL A 123 13.54 -6.54 -11.39
N VAL A 124 13.01 -6.83 -10.22
CA VAL A 124 11.78 -7.60 -10.00
C VAL A 124 10.85 -6.75 -9.15
N LEU A 125 9.65 -6.51 -9.65
CA LEU A 125 8.62 -5.77 -8.96
C LEU A 125 7.48 -6.73 -8.61
N LEU A 126 7.07 -6.75 -7.35
CA LEU A 126 6.01 -7.61 -6.85
C LEU A 126 4.81 -6.75 -6.44
N SER A 127 3.62 -7.15 -6.83
CA SER A 127 2.38 -6.50 -6.45
C SER A 127 1.18 -7.41 -6.74
N ALA A 128 0.21 -7.43 -5.84
CA ALA A 128 -1.10 -7.99 -6.11
C ALA A 128 -2.01 -6.99 -6.86
N THR A 129 -1.74 -5.69 -6.71
CA THR A 129 -2.55 -4.59 -7.26
C THR A 129 -1.65 -3.54 -7.91
N PRO A 130 -1.11 -3.79 -9.12
CA PRO A 130 -0.11 -2.92 -9.77
C PRO A 130 -0.65 -1.54 -10.18
N MET A 131 -1.97 -1.35 -10.09
CA MET A 131 -2.66 -0.09 -10.32
C MET A 131 -3.65 0.13 -9.18
N PHE A 132 -3.50 1.21 -8.42
CA PHE A 132 -4.32 1.50 -7.25
C PHE A 132 -5.37 2.58 -7.52
N ASP A 133 -4.95 3.79 -7.89
CA ASP A 133 -5.84 4.93 -8.07
C ASP A 133 -6.04 5.34 -9.54
N LYS A 134 -4.97 5.36 -10.31
CA LYS A 134 -4.96 5.94 -11.65
C LYS A 134 -4.35 4.99 -12.69
N PRO A 135 -4.91 4.91 -13.90
CA PRO A 135 -4.37 4.04 -14.96
C PRO A 135 -2.89 4.29 -15.29
N ILE A 136 -2.41 5.52 -15.14
CA ILE A 136 -1.01 5.87 -15.39
C ILE A 136 -0.03 5.14 -14.47
N GLU A 137 -0.47 4.67 -13.31
CA GLU A 137 0.40 3.98 -12.36
C GLU A 137 1.00 2.70 -12.95
N ILE A 138 0.30 2.05 -13.87
CA ILE A 138 0.83 0.89 -14.57
C ILE A 138 2.04 1.27 -15.45
N ALA A 139 2.00 2.42 -16.13
CA ALA A 139 3.11 2.91 -16.93
C ALA A 139 4.32 3.28 -16.05
N LEU A 140 4.07 3.97 -14.94
CA LEU A 140 5.11 4.32 -13.97
C LEU A 140 5.79 3.05 -13.42
N THR A 141 5.01 2.03 -13.07
CA THR A 141 5.53 0.74 -12.56
C THR A 141 6.38 0.03 -13.61
N LEU A 142 5.87 -0.13 -14.83
CA LEU A 142 6.54 -0.88 -15.87
C LEU A 142 7.80 -0.18 -16.40
N ASN A 143 7.83 1.15 -16.41
CA ASN A 143 9.01 1.92 -16.78
C ASN A 143 10.20 1.72 -15.81
N LEU A 144 9.96 1.30 -14.57
CA LEU A 144 11.03 0.91 -13.64
C LEU A 144 11.77 -0.36 -14.07
N LEU A 145 11.17 -1.20 -14.91
CA LEU A 145 11.81 -2.40 -15.46
C LEU A 145 12.84 -2.08 -16.56
N ARG A 146 13.02 -0.80 -16.91
CA ARG A 146 13.93 -0.33 -17.97
C ARG A 146 13.59 -0.97 -19.34
N PRO A 147 12.34 -0.87 -19.79
CA PRO A 147 11.95 -1.39 -21.10
C PRO A 147 12.76 -0.71 -22.22
N LYS A 148 12.87 -1.35 -23.40
CA LYS A 148 13.52 -0.75 -24.58
C LYS A 148 12.76 0.49 -25.05
N GLU A 149 11.45 0.44 -25.02
CA GLU A 149 10.54 1.52 -25.36
C GLU A 149 9.74 1.89 -24.10
N LEU A 150 9.86 3.13 -23.65
CA LEU A 150 9.16 3.63 -22.48
C LEU A 150 7.67 3.80 -22.78
N ILE A 151 6.83 3.38 -21.84
CA ILE A 151 5.41 3.67 -21.89
C ILE A 151 5.22 5.17 -21.61
N PRO A 152 4.47 5.91 -22.44
CA PRO A 152 4.16 7.32 -22.20
C PRO A 152 3.62 7.55 -20.79
N ILE A 153 3.92 8.72 -20.21
CA ILE A 153 3.45 9.10 -18.87
C ILE A 153 2.78 10.49 -18.94
N GLY A 154 2.10 10.92 -17.87
CA GLY A 154 1.41 12.19 -17.82
C GLY A 154 0.26 12.28 -18.81
N ASN A 155 0.13 13.42 -19.48
CA ASN A 155 -0.91 13.64 -20.48
C ASN A 155 -0.77 12.72 -21.70
N ASP A 156 0.46 12.44 -22.13
CA ASP A 156 0.73 11.57 -23.27
C ASP A 156 0.18 10.15 -23.04
N PHE A 157 0.22 9.64 -21.80
CA PHE A 157 -0.43 8.38 -21.46
C PHE A 157 -1.94 8.43 -21.68
N ASN A 158 -2.58 9.50 -21.20
CA ASN A 158 -4.01 9.67 -21.34
C ASN A 158 -4.40 9.82 -22.83
N GLU A 159 -3.68 10.62 -23.58
CA GLU A 159 -3.91 10.81 -25.01
C GLU A 159 -3.67 9.55 -25.81
N THR A 160 -2.68 8.73 -25.43
CA THR A 160 -2.35 7.49 -26.14
C THR A 160 -3.32 6.36 -25.84
N PHE A 161 -3.70 6.17 -24.56
CA PHE A 161 -4.39 4.96 -24.11
C PHE A 161 -5.82 5.17 -23.64
N LEU A 162 -6.28 6.41 -23.45
CA LEU A 162 -7.61 6.72 -22.96
C LEU A 162 -8.40 7.59 -23.93
N THR A 163 -9.67 7.27 -24.10
CA THR A 163 -10.65 8.14 -24.77
C THR A 163 -11.53 8.77 -23.72
N LYS A 164 -11.52 10.11 -23.67
CA LYS A 164 -12.33 10.91 -22.75
C LYS A 164 -13.68 11.19 -23.39
N LYS A 165 -14.77 10.84 -22.71
CA LYS A 165 -16.15 11.15 -23.11
C LYS A 165 -16.80 12.00 -22.04
N LYS A 166 -17.24 13.19 -22.42
CA LYS A 166 -18.00 14.08 -21.54
C LYS A 166 -19.49 13.79 -21.69
N ARG A 167 -20.17 13.51 -20.58
CA ARG A 167 -21.63 13.35 -20.51
C ARG A 167 -22.16 14.27 -19.43
N ASN A 168 -23.03 15.21 -19.79
CA ASN A 168 -23.65 16.19 -18.88
C ASN A 168 -22.71 16.63 -17.73
N ASN A 169 -22.81 16.02 -16.54
CA ASN A 169 -22.10 16.42 -15.34
C ASN A 169 -20.93 15.50 -14.96
N TYR A 170 -20.58 14.50 -15.77
CA TYR A 170 -19.45 13.61 -15.49
C TYR A 170 -18.63 13.30 -16.73
N ILE A 171 -17.37 12.96 -16.46
CA ILE A 171 -16.42 12.51 -17.48
C ILE A 171 -16.20 11.02 -17.30
N SER A 172 -16.34 10.26 -18.39
CA SER A 172 -16.01 8.85 -18.44
C SER A 172 -14.79 8.62 -19.33
N TYR A 173 -14.05 7.57 -19.03
CA TYR A 173 -12.90 7.14 -19.80
C TYR A 173 -13.11 5.73 -20.33
N SER A 174 -12.68 5.50 -21.55
CA SER A 174 -12.58 4.16 -22.14
C SER A 174 -11.17 3.92 -22.66
N VAL A 175 -10.74 2.67 -22.67
CA VAL A 175 -9.41 2.30 -23.15
C VAL A 175 -9.37 2.31 -24.67
N LYS A 176 -8.27 2.80 -25.26
CA LYS A 176 -7.93 2.69 -26.68
C LYS A 176 -6.50 2.15 -26.85
N ASN A 177 -6.12 1.81 -28.08
CA ASN A 177 -4.77 1.32 -28.44
C ASN A 177 -4.27 0.12 -27.61
N MET A 178 -5.19 -0.76 -27.18
CA MET A 178 -4.88 -1.91 -26.34
C MET A 178 -3.82 -2.83 -26.95
N ASN A 179 -3.83 -3.03 -28.29
CA ASN A 179 -2.83 -3.87 -28.97
C ASN A 179 -1.43 -3.27 -28.88
N TYR A 180 -1.31 -1.95 -28.98
CA TYR A 180 -0.05 -1.26 -28.80
C TYR A 180 0.44 -1.40 -27.35
N PHE A 181 -0.43 -1.20 -26.37
CA PHE A 181 -0.09 -1.42 -24.96
C PHE A 181 0.40 -2.84 -24.70
N LYS A 182 -0.33 -3.86 -25.20
CA LYS A 182 0.08 -5.28 -25.09
C LYS A 182 1.46 -5.55 -25.70
N LYS A 183 1.79 -4.89 -26.81
CA LYS A 183 3.11 -5.00 -27.44
C LYS A 183 4.22 -4.47 -26.52
N LEU A 184 4.01 -3.30 -25.90
CA LEU A 184 4.97 -2.68 -24.97
C LEU A 184 5.26 -3.54 -23.74
N ILE A 185 4.25 -4.24 -23.20
CA ILE A 185 4.37 -5.01 -21.95
C ILE A 185 4.70 -6.49 -22.19
N LYS A 186 4.77 -6.94 -23.43
CA LYS A 186 5.00 -8.37 -23.76
C LYS A 186 6.30 -8.89 -23.13
N GLY A 187 6.18 -9.96 -22.34
CA GLY A 187 7.31 -10.64 -21.69
C GLY A 187 7.82 -9.96 -20.42
N THR A 188 7.19 -8.87 -19.95
CA THR A 188 7.58 -8.18 -18.71
C THR A 188 6.75 -8.56 -17.49
N ILE A 189 5.59 -9.19 -17.71
CA ILE A 189 4.64 -9.51 -16.63
C ILE A 189 4.52 -11.04 -16.50
N SER A 190 4.67 -11.52 -15.27
CA SER A 190 4.29 -12.87 -14.85
C SER A 190 3.09 -12.75 -13.92
N TYR A 191 2.04 -13.50 -14.20
CA TYR A 191 0.80 -13.45 -13.43
C TYR A 191 0.42 -14.84 -12.93
N PHE A 192 0.19 -14.93 -11.64
CA PHE A 192 -0.37 -16.12 -11.00
C PHE A 192 -1.81 -15.85 -10.55
N ARG A 193 -2.72 -16.66 -11.05
CA ARG A 193 -4.18 -16.45 -10.81
C ARG A 193 -4.60 -16.73 -9.36
N GLY A 194 -3.74 -17.34 -8.57
CA GLY A 194 -4.07 -17.75 -7.21
C GLY A 194 -4.64 -19.17 -7.12
N ALA A 195 -4.92 -19.60 -5.92
CA ALA A 195 -5.58 -20.87 -5.66
C ALA A 195 -7.07 -20.81 -6.06
N PRO A 196 -7.70 -21.95 -6.41
CA PRO A 196 -9.13 -22.01 -6.71
C PRO A 196 -9.98 -21.47 -5.56
N ALA A 197 -11.11 -20.84 -5.86
CA ALA A 197 -11.97 -20.21 -4.86
C ALA A 197 -12.42 -21.15 -3.73
N GLN A 198 -12.61 -22.44 -4.05
CA GLN A 198 -12.99 -23.47 -3.07
C GLN A 198 -11.92 -23.78 -2.01
N THR A 199 -10.70 -23.31 -2.17
CA THR A 199 -9.63 -23.47 -1.17
C THR A 199 -9.68 -22.41 -0.06
N PHE A 200 -10.52 -21.41 -0.21
CA PHE A 200 -10.74 -20.34 0.75
C PHE A 200 -12.08 -20.54 1.48
N PRO A 201 -12.19 -20.04 2.73
CA PRO A 201 -13.47 -19.99 3.42
C PRO A 201 -14.53 -19.22 2.61
N GLU A 202 -15.80 -19.56 2.83
CA GLU A 202 -16.90 -18.81 2.24
C GLU A 202 -16.90 -17.36 2.73
N GLU A 203 -16.96 -16.41 1.78
CA GLU A 203 -17.01 -15.00 2.09
C GLU A 203 -18.46 -14.51 2.17
N ILE A 204 -18.87 -14.00 3.35
CA ILE A 204 -20.17 -13.38 3.53
C ILE A 204 -20.01 -11.86 3.62
N PHE A 205 -20.28 -11.16 2.52
CA PHE A 205 -20.21 -9.72 2.45
C PHE A 205 -21.48 -9.05 2.96
N LYS A 206 -21.38 -8.17 3.96
CA LYS A 206 -22.52 -7.42 4.53
C LYS A 206 -22.23 -5.92 4.60
N ILE A 207 -23.09 -5.14 3.92
CA ILE A 207 -23.05 -3.67 4.02
C ILE A 207 -23.88 -3.23 5.20
N VAL A 208 -23.29 -2.43 6.10
CA VAL A 208 -23.99 -1.83 7.24
C VAL A 208 -24.14 -0.33 7.03
N LYS A 209 -25.35 0.11 6.74
CA LYS A 209 -25.67 1.56 6.64
C LYS A 209 -25.59 2.20 8.02
N CYS A 210 -24.80 3.29 8.14
CA CYS A 210 -24.57 4.03 9.37
C CYS A 210 -25.13 5.45 9.22
N LYS A 211 -26.36 5.70 9.66
CA LYS A 211 -26.93 7.05 9.67
C LYS A 211 -26.31 7.82 10.84
N MET A 212 -25.67 8.96 10.56
CA MET A 212 -25.03 9.80 11.58
C MET A 212 -26.09 10.37 12.54
N GLU A 213 -25.76 10.42 13.82
CA GLU A 213 -26.50 11.17 14.81
C GLU A 213 -26.26 12.68 14.61
N GLU A 214 -27.12 13.49 15.21
CA GLU A 214 -27.20 14.95 14.96
C GLU A 214 -25.85 15.66 15.14
N PHE A 215 -25.11 15.37 16.21
CA PHE A 215 -23.81 15.99 16.48
C PHE A 215 -22.79 15.66 15.40
N GLN A 216 -22.66 14.37 15.05
CA GLN A 216 -21.75 13.92 14.00
C GLN A 216 -22.15 14.50 12.65
N TYR A 217 -23.44 14.53 12.33
CA TYR A 217 -23.95 15.08 11.07
C TYR A 217 -23.68 16.58 10.93
N LYS A 218 -23.95 17.39 11.98
CA LYS A 218 -23.64 18.83 11.99
C LYS A 218 -22.13 19.09 11.81
N SER A 219 -21.29 18.28 12.46
CA SER A 219 -19.82 18.36 12.31
C SER A 219 -19.38 18.00 10.90
N TYR A 220 -20.02 16.99 10.28
CA TYR A 220 -19.77 16.60 8.89
C TYR A 220 -20.14 17.71 7.91
N LEU A 221 -21.30 18.36 8.09
CA LEU A 221 -21.73 19.50 7.26
C LEU A 221 -20.75 20.68 7.37
N GLY A 222 -20.25 20.98 8.56
CA GLY A 222 -19.21 21.98 8.76
C GLY A 222 -17.92 21.68 8.02
N ALA A 223 -17.41 20.44 8.12
CA ALA A 223 -16.24 20.00 7.38
C ALA A 223 -16.48 20.06 5.85
N LEU A 224 -17.66 19.67 5.40
CA LEU A 224 -18.02 19.70 3.97
C LEU A 224 -18.11 21.14 3.43
N SER A 225 -18.62 22.10 4.22
CA SER A 225 -18.69 23.51 3.84
C SER A 225 -17.31 24.11 3.65
N ASN A 226 -16.38 23.80 4.53
CA ASN A 226 -14.99 24.25 4.43
C ASN A 226 -14.31 23.74 3.14
N GLU A 227 -14.57 22.50 2.75
CA GLU A 227 -14.04 21.91 1.51
C GLU A 227 -14.68 22.50 0.24
N LYS A 228 -15.97 22.85 0.29
CA LYS A 228 -16.66 23.46 -0.86
C LYS A 228 -16.06 24.81 -1.29
N HIS A 229 -15.48 25.57 -0.38
CA HIS A 229 -14.78 26.81 -0.73
C HIS A 229 -13.56 26.56 -1.64
N TYR A 230 -12.85 25.45 -1.45
CA TYR A 230 -11.74 25.04 -2.32
C TYR A 230 -12.21 24.52 -3.70
N ILE A 231 -13.45 23.99 -3.78
CA ILE A 231 -13.97 23.34 -4.99
C ILE A 231 -14.62 24.33 -5.97
N ARG A 232 -15.18 25.45 -5.49
CA ARG A 232 -15.91 26.41 -6.33
C ARG A 232 -15.12 27.02 -7.46
N GLY A 233 -13.77 27.00 -7.42
CA GLY A 233 -12.90 27.48 -8.49
C GLY A 233 -12.48 26.43 -9.54
N SER A 234 -12.62 25.13 -9.27
CA SER A 234 -11.92 24.07 -10.03
C SER A 234 -12.81 23.04 -10.76
N PHE A 235 -14.08 22.88 -10.39
CA PHE A 235 -14.89 21.78 -10.93
C PHE A 235 -16.05 22.25 -11.80
N LYS A 236 -15.76 22.50 -13.08
CA LYS A 236 -16.81 22.62 -14.12
C LYS A 236 -17.37 21.25 -14.56
N SER A 237 -16.68 20.16 -14.27
CA SER A 237 -17.13 18.76 -14.46
C SER A 237 -16.34 17.82 -13.55
N ALA A 238 -16.98 16.79 -12.99
CA ALA A 238 -16.34 15.80 -12.14
C ALA A 238 -15.42 14.91 -13.00
N ASP A 239 -14.13 15.21 -13.00
CA ASP A 239 -13.08 14.41 -13.64
C ASP A 239 -12.30 13.65 -12.57
N ILE A 240 -12.53 12.34 -12.47
CA ILE A 240 -11.95 11.48 -11.46
C ILE A 240 -10.40 11.43 -11.50
N LEU A 241 -9.81 11.61 -12.71
CA LEU A 241 -8.36 11.59 -12.87
C LEU A 241 -7.69 12.88 -12.38
N SER A 242 -8.46 13.98 -12.28
CA SER A 242 -7.97 15.27 -11.80
C SER A 242 -8.12 15.48 -10.30
N LEU A 243 -8.80 14.55 -9.58
CA LEU A 243 -9.01 14.68 -8.14
C LEU A 243 -7.66 14.60 -7.40
N PRO A 244 -7.38 15.52 -6.45
CA PRO A 244 -6.19 15.45 -5.61
C PRO A 244 -6.30 14.31 -4.59
N ASN A 245 -5.16 13.75 -4.17
CA ASN A 245 -5.11 12.65 -3.19
C ASN A 245 -5.73 13.00 -1.82
N ASN A 246 -5.78 14.30 -1.48
CA ASN A 246 -6.38 14.81 -0.25
C ASN A 246 -7.86 15.24 -0.42
N PHE A 247 -8.53 14.80 -1.51
CA PHE A 247 -9.91 15.12 -1.79
C PHE A 247 -10.85 14.72 -0.63
N PHE A 248 -11.62 15.67 -0.15
CA PHE A 248 -12.57 15.51 0.97
C PHE A 248 -12.00 14.83 2.23
N ILE A 249 -10.76 15.10 2.60
CA ILE A 249 -10.11 14.48 3.77
C ILE A 249 -10.89 14.82 5.06
N GLY A 250 -11.27 16.08 5.27
CA GLY A 250 -12.04 16.52 6.44
C GLY A 250 -13.38 15.79 6.59
N PRO A 251 -14.26 15.83 5.58
CA PRO A 251 -15.52 15.06 5.59
C PRO A 251 -15.33 13.55 5.76
N ARG A 252 -14.30 12.96 5.14
CA ARG A 252 -13.99 11.52 5.29
C ARG A 252 -13.60 11.18 6.73
N MET A 253 -12.76 11.98 7.38
CA MET A 253 -12.40 11.81 8.78
C MET A 253 -13.62 11.93 9.69
N VAL A 254 -14.40 13.00 9.54
CA VAL A 254 -15.62 13.23 10.34
C VAL A 254 -16.69 12.16 10.10
N SER A 255 -16.73 11.56 8.90
CA SER A 255 -17.61 10.42 8.63
C SER A 255 -17.25 9.17 9.44
N ASN A 256 -16.01 9.06 9.91
CA ASN A 256 -15.59 8.00 10.82
C ASN A 256 -15.86 8.41 12.27
N ILE A 257 -15.39 9.59 12.68
CA ILE A 257 -15.58 10.12 14.03
C ILE A 257 -15.58 11.65 14.03
N ALA A 258 -16.54 12.25 14.74
CA ALA A 258 -16.53 13.66 15.10
C ALA A 258 -16.10 13.81 16.56
N PHE A 259 -14.96 14.43 16.81
CA PHE A 259 -14.49 14.64 18.18
C PHE A 259 -15.32 15.71 18.91
N PRO A 260 -15.42 15.67 20.26
CA PRO A 260 -16.25 16.60 21.03
C PRO A 260 -15.98 18.08 20.72
N ASN A 261 -14.73 18.48 20.53
CA ASN A 261 -14.33 19.84 20.16
C ASN A 261 -14.36 20.13 18.65
N LYS A 262 -14.85 19.19 17.82
CA LYS A 262 -14.97 19.27 16.35
C LYS A 262 -13.63 19.46 15.59
N CYS A 263 -12.48 19.36 16.25
CA CYS A 263 -11.18 19.38 15.59
C CYS A 263 -10.85 18.01 14.98
N THR A 264 -10.18 17.98 13.82
CA THR A 264 -9.78 16.74 13.10
C THR A 264 -8.31 16.39 13.27
N ASN A 265 -7.64 16.90 14.29
CA ASN A 265 -6.22 16.73 14.58
C ASN A 265 -6.00 16.14 15.98
N GLN A 266 -4.76 16.12 16.48
CA GLN A 266 -4.41 15.63 17.81
C GLN A 266 -5.19 16.31 18.94
N LYS A 267 -5.53 17.60 18.80
CA LYS A 267 -6.37 18.31 19.80
C LYS A 267 -7.78 17.73 19.84
N GLY A 268 -8.32 17.32 18.69
CA GLY A 268 -9.59 16.61 18.61
C GLY A 268 -9.55 15.28 19.34
N TYR A 269 -8.55 14.46 19.05
CA TYR A 269 -8.35 13.19 19.74
C TYR A 269 -8.25 13.36 21.27
N ASN A 270 -7.48 14.34 21.72
CA ASN A 270 -7.31 14.62 23.15
C ASN A 270 -8.59 15.11 23.85
N SER A 271 -9.58 15.60 23.11
CA SER A 271 -10.89 15.97 23.65
C SER A 271 -11.81 14.77 23.88
N PHE A 272 -11.48 13.59 23.33
CA PHE A 272 -12.28 12.39 23.43
C PHE A 272 -11.93 11.62 24.70
N LYS A 273 -12.53 12.03 25.83
CA LYS A 273 -12.21 11.56 27.18
C LYS A 273 -13.46 11.09 27.94
N SER A 274 -13.22 10.31 29.00
CA SER A 274 -14.21 9.96 30.03
C SER A 274 -15.58 9.55 29.46
N GLU A 275 -16.60 10.35 29.67
CA GLU A 275 -17.97 10.05 29.25
C GLU A 275 -18.15 9.87 27.75
N ALA A 276 -17.40 10.62 26.93
CA ALA A 276 -17.45 10.48 25.47
C ALA A 276 -17.04 9.08 25.00
N LEU A 277 -16.16 8.38 25.74
CA LEU A 277 -15.70 7.02 25.46
C LEU A 277 -16.72 5.95 25.86
N LEU A 278 -17.73 6.27 26.66
CA LEU A 278 -18.75 5.30 27.02
C LEU A 278 -19.54 4.87 25.78
N LEU A 279 -19.78 3.59 25.64
CA LEU A 279 -20.45 3.03 24.46
C LEU A 279 -21.82 3.68 24.20
N LYS A 280 -22.57 4.03 25.25
CA LYS A 280 -23.87 4.74 25.15
C LYS A 280 -23.73 6.10 24.44
N ASN A 281 -22.61 6.80 24.66
CA ASN A 281 -22.33 8.12 24.10
C ASN A 281 -21.58 8.07 22.78
N LEU A 282 -20.85 6.99 22.51
CA LEU A 282 -20.06 6.81 21.29
C LEU A 282 -20.89 6.97 20.01
N LYS A 283 -22.17 6.58 20.02
CA LYS A 283 -23.08 6.73 18.88
C LYS A 283 -23.23 8.19 18.41
N ASN A 284 -23.13 9.16 19.32
CA ASN A 284 -23.27 10.60 19.01
C ASN A 284 -22.03 11.10 18.23
N TYR A 285 -20.86 10.53 18.51
CA TYR A 285 -19.57 10.93 17.92
C TYR A 285 -19.19 10.06 16.72
N SER A 286 -19.53 8.76 16.75
CA SER A 286 -19.23 7.79 15.70
C SER A 286 -20.22 6.65 15.68
N ILE A 287 -21.22 6.74 14.84
CA ILE A 287 -22.17 5.64 14.62
C ILE A 287 -21.48 4.39 14.01
N LYS A 288 -20.41 4.59 13.22
CA LYS A 288 -19.62 3.47 12.64
C LYS A 288 -18.95 2.68 13.76
N PHE A 289 -18.16 3.32 14.62
CA PHE A 289 -17.48 2.64 15.73
C PHE A 289 -18.46 2.03 16.72
N TYR A 290 -19.57 2.73 17.03
CA TYR A 290 -20.62 2.16 17.85
C TYR A 290 -21.16 0.82 17.30
N LYS A 291 -21.46 0.76 16.00
CA LYS A 291 -21.92 -0.47 15.36
C LYS A 291 -20.85 -1.55 15.28
N ILE A 292 -19.58 -1.16 15.03
CA ILE A 292 -18.43 -2.08 15.06
C ILE A 292 -18.32 -2.71 16.46
N PHE A 293 -18.31 -1.91 17.52
CA PHE A 293 -18.25 -2.40 18.90
C PHE A 293 -19.39 -3.36 19.24
N LYS A 294 -20.61 -3.04 18.82
CA LYS A 294 -21.76 -3.96 19.02
C LYS A 294 -21.57 -5.31 18.33
N LYS A 295 -20.92 -5.32 17.16
CA LYS A 295 -20.62 -6.56 16.44
C LYS A 295 -19.47 -7.32 17.10
N LEU A 296 -18.41 -6.61 17.52
CA LEU A 296 -17.26 -7.20 18.22
C LEU A 296 -17.68 -7.99 19.46
N LYS A 297 -18.59 -7.43 20.27
CA LYS A 297 -19.14 -8.12 21.46
C LYS A 297 -19.86 -9.42 21.17
N LYS A 298 -20.24 -9.66 19.92
CA LYS A 298 -20.97 -10.87 19.47
C LYS A 298 -20.10 -11.80 18.64
N SER A 299 -18.83 -11.44 18.42
CA SER A 299 -17.92 -12.23 17.60
C SER A 299 -17.22 -13.27 18.49
N GLU A 300 -17.23 -14.52 18.06
CA GLU A 300 -16.57 -15.64 18.76
C GLU A 300 -15.18 -15.94 18.16
N GLY A 301 -14.87 -15.38 16.99
CA GLY A 301 -13.63 -15.61 16.26
C GLY A 301 -12.69 -14.40 16.23
N THR A 302 -11.60 -14.55 15.50
CA THR A 302 -10.63 -13.49 15.25
C THR A 302 -11.27 -12.34 14.48
N VAL A 303 -11.02 -11.11 14.89
CA VAL A 303 -11.56 -9.91 14.24
C VAL A 303 -10.43 -9.04 13.72
N PHE A 304 -10.54 -8.66 12.45
CA PHE A 304 -9.66 -7.68 11.82
C PHE A 304 -10.45 -6.40 11.52
N ILE A 305 -9.92 -5.26 11.95
CA ILE A 305 -10.53 -3.93 11.69
C ILE A 305 -9.56 -3.14 10.84
N TYR A 306 -10.06 -2.62 9.72
CA TYR A 306 -9.29 -1.76 8.82
C TYR A 306 -9.96 -0.38 8.68
N SER A 307 -9.15 0.68 8.75
CA SER A 307 -9.56 2.05 8.45
C SER A 307 -8.41 2.81 7.81
N ASN A 308 -8.71 3.69 6.87
CA ASN A 308 -7.73 4.60 6.27
C ASN A 308 -7.45 5.85 7.15
N PHE A 309 -8.22 6.05 8.20
CA PHE A 309 -8.17 7.22 9.09
C PHE A 309 -8.36 6.78 10.54
#